data_417cebc570783a864e3519e56852e253
#
_entry.id   417cebc570783a864e3519e56852e253
#
_cell.length_a   1.000
_cell.length_b   1.000
_cell.length_c   1.000
_cell.angle_alpha   90.00
_cell.angle_beta   90.00
_cell.angle_gamma   90.00
#
_symmetry.space_group_name_H-M   'P 1'
#
loop_
_entity.id
_entity.type
_entity.pdbx_description
1 polymer ?
#
loop_
_entity_poly.entity_id
_entity_poly.type
_entity_poly.pdbx_seq_one_letter_code
_entity_poly.pdbx_strand_id
1 'polypeptide(L)'
;MFYKNFKTVTYCVAAWVNRVTEEELRKDADFLQKYVKIDKIYLETYRDEFAKREQIEMVKRVMKDYGIEVSGGITTVTPDLNESDKKRQRLFNTFCYCNEPMRSRLKEVSEYTAGLFDEFIIDDFFFTQCMCEDCIREKGDRSWKEFRLAKMMEVSRDLVIGPAKKVNPNIKIIIKFPNWRESFQETGYNPGQEREIYDSIYTGTETRHGAQTDQHLPRYLSYSLMRYFESVAPGRNGGGWFDPFDCDRFDTYLEQAYLTAFAKPKEIMMFCWPAIAGNKRATPLGFMYDKLDMILSHLGQPCGLKTYIPFNSQGDDHIEDFIGMIGVPMEPVCEFPEFGENTEIGASRKVLLTAASLEDSQIVEKLRRFVEAGGHAIVTSAFMIGALEKYPEIKELTSVSYTKRTLTADEFQTPAELPQFKNYVKSNAPVEFPLLEHRNNATWSIMNAGHGEYHESILCYDTYGRGRFTVFCTPQMPSKLYDLPAPVLTTIRRELDASGIWLDGGSGVSLFTYDNKTFGLYCYAWDGCKPQDLQLHIKGSVKELVRIPDSDRPQMFKPQVIKPLYEKGGETVFSGRVIPGEFDFFEIKE
;
A
#
# COMPACT_ATOMS: atom_id res chain seq x y z
N MET A 1 7.24 17.00 19.34
CA MET A 1 7.59 15.96 18.37
C MET A 1 9.00 15.49 18.67
N PHE A 2 9.16 14.22 18.95
CA PHE A 2 10.45 13.65 19.34
C PHE A 2 11.33 13.32 18.12
N TYR A 3 10.69 12.89 17.04
CA TYR A 3 11.35 12.65 15.75
C TYR A 3 11.09 13.82 14.80
N LYS A 4 12.03 14.10 13.92
CA LYS A 4 11.97 15.26 13.03
C LYS A 4 11.02 15.06 11.86
N ASN A 5 10.93 13.83 11.35
CA ASN A 5 10.26 13.53 10.10
C ASN A 5 8.85 12.93 10.26
N PHE A 6 8.48 12.44 11.44
CA PHE A 6 7.17 11.86 11.74
C PHE A 6 6.85 11.96 13.24
N LYS A 7 5.56 11.91 13.59
CA LYS A 7 5.10 11.71 14.96
C LYS A 7 4.88 10.21 15.21
N THR A 8 5.27 9.76 16.39
CA THR A 8 4.92 8.44 16.90
C THR A 8 3.58 8.49 17.62
N VAL A 9 2.67 7.62 17.23
CA VAL A 9 1.29 7.64 17.69
C VAL A 9 0.88 6.26 18.20
N THR A 10 -0.03 6.21 19.15
CA THR A 10 -0.64 4.97 19.60
C THR A 10 -2.14 5.14 19.86
N TYR A 11 -2.83 4.03 20.15
CA TYR A 11 -4.27 3.96 20.35
C TYR A 11 -4.62 3.20 21.62
N CYS A 12 -5.68 3.58 22.31
CA CYS A 12 -6.21 2.87 23.48
C CYS A 12 -7.69 2.57 23.31
N VAL A 13 -8.05 1.30 23.40
CA VAL A 13 -9.46 0.86 23.34
C VAL A 13 -10.23 1.26 24.58
N ALA A 14 -11.55 1.53 24.43
CA ALA A 14 -12.44 2.01 25.50
C ALA A 14 -12.40 1.14 26.78
N ALA A 15 -12.42 -0.18 26.63
CA ALA A 15 -12.34 -1.11 27.75
C ALA A 15 -11.04 -0.98 28.57
N TRP A 16 -9.91 -0.67 27.91
CA TRP A 16 -8.67 -0.41 28.61
C TRP A 16 -8.69 0.95 29.32
N VAL A 17 -9.20 1.98 28.69
CA VAL A 17 -9.38 3.30 29.31
C VAL A 17 -10.20 3.20 30.60
N ASN A 18 -11.25 2.39 30.59
CA ASN A 18 -12.15 2.19 31.75
C ASN A 18 -11.50 1.50 32.94
N ARG A 19 -10.44 0.71 32.73
CA ARG A 19 -9.82 -0.10 33.80
C ARG A 19 -8.46 0.36 34.27
N VAL A 20 -7.73 1.15 33.44
CA VAL A 20 -6.37 1.55 33.78
C VAL A 20 -6.34 2.45 35.02
N THR A 21 -5.39 2.20 35.92
CA THR A 21 -5.13 3.07 37.06
C THR A 21 -4.09 4.12 36.68
N GLU A 22 -4.07 5.24 37.43
CA GLU A 22 -3.08 6.30 37.21
C GLU A 22 -1.65 5.78 37.44
N GLU A 23 -1.43 4.90 38.41
CA GLU A 23 -0.12 4.31 38.70
C GLU A 23 0.38 3.43 37.54
N GLU A 24 -0.47 2.54 37.02
CA GLU A 24 -0.15 1.72 35.85
C GLU A 24 0.16 2.56 34.63
N LEU A 25 -0.68 3.58 34.37
CA LEU A 25 -0.51 4.47 33.24
C LEU A 25 0.82 5.24 33.28
N ARG A 26 1.21 5.75 34.47
CA ARG A 26 2.51 6.42 34.65
C ARG A 26 3.68 5.47 34.45
N LYS A 27 3.61 4.27 34.99
CA LYS A 27 4.63 3.23 34.76
C LYS A 27 4.79 2.89 33.28
N ASP A 28 3.70 2.73 32.58
CA ASP A 28 3.69 2.48 31.13
C ASP A 28 4.27 3.67 30.35
N ALA A 29 3.87 4.89 30.71
CA ALA A 29 4.36 6.12 30.08
C ALA A 29 5.87 6.29 30.29
N ASP A 30 6.39 6.06 31.51
CA ASP A 30 7.82 6.08 31.80
C ASP A 30 8.59 5.10 30.90
N PHE A 31 8.04 3.90 30.73
CA PHE A 31 8.63 2.87 29.87
C PHE A 31 8.61 3.28 28.40
N LEU A 32 7.46 3.71 27.88
CA LEU A 32 7.30 4.06 26.47
C LEU A 32 8.10 5.31 26.10
N GLN A 33 8.12 6.34 26.95
CA GLN A 33 8.91 7.53 26.68
C GLN A 33 10.42 7.28 26.72
N LYS A 34 10.85 6.30 27.47
CA LYS A 34 12.25 5.86 27.49
C LYS A 34 12.66 5.16 26.19
N TYR A 35 11.80 4.33 25.63
CA TYR A 35 12.17 3.42 24.52
C TYR A 35 11.59 3.82 23.16
N VAL A 36 10.36 4.34 23.08
CA VAL A 36 9.66 4.64 21.83
C VAL A 36 9.44 6.14 21.61
N LYS A 37 9.29 6.92 22.67
CA LYS A 37 9.06 8.37 22.63
C LYS A 37 7.74 8.72 21.92
N ILE A 38 6.61 8.39 22.57
CA ILE A 38 5.26 8.64 22.02
C ILE A 38 4.95 10.13 21.99
N ASP A 39 4.54 10.66 20.83
CA ASP A 39 4.10 12.04 20.65
C ASP A 39 2.61 12.23 20.90
N LYS A 40 1.77 11.22 20.54
CA LYS A 40 0.31 11.36 20.55
C LYS A 40 -0.38 10.03 20.86
N ILE A 41 -1.53 10.13 21.51
CA ILE A 41 -2.41 8.97 21.80
C ILE A 41 -3.85 9.28 21.40
N TYR A 42 -4.50 8.32 20.75
CA TYR A 42 -5.95 8.33 20.55
C TYR A 42 -6.63 7.51 21.63
N LEU A 43 -7.57 8.12 22.35
CA LEU A 43 -8.38 7.47 23.38
C LEU A 43 -9.75 7.15 22.80
N GLU A 44 -10.06 5.87 22.72
CA GLU A 44 -11.35 5.42 22.23
C GLU A 44 -12.44 5.73 23.26
N THR A 45 -13.45 6.45 22.81
CA THR A 45 -14.60 6.83 23.65
C THR A 45 -15.68 5.79 23.62
N TYR A 46 -15.70 4.95 22.59
CA TYR A 46 -16.70 3.91 22.42
C TYR A 46 -16.16 2.73 21.59
N ARG A 47 -16.32 1.54 22.13
CA ARG A 47 -16.26 0.23 21.48
C ARG A 47 -17.05 -0.73 22.36
N ASP A 48 -18.24 -1.18 21.91
CA ASP A 48 -19.22 -1.95 22.70
C ASP A 48 -19.75 -1.22 23.95
N GLU A 49 -18.89 -0.47 24.63
CA GLU A 49 -19.20 0.34 25.81
C GLU A 49 -18.60 1.74 25.69
N PHE A 50 -19.15 2.70 26.43
CA PHE A 50 -18.56 4.03 26.56
C PHE A 50 -17.38 4.03 27.52
N ALA A 51 -16.30 4.68 27.14
CA ALA A 51 -15.27 5.08 28.08
C ALA A 51 -15.81 6.17 29.02
N LYS A 52 -15.60 6.00 30.33
CA LYS A 52 -16.11 6.91 31.36
C LYS A 52 -15.36 8.25 31.30
N ARG A 53 -16.12 9.34 31.39
CA ARG A 53 -15.54 10.71 31.34
C ARG A 53 -14.44 10.91 32.37
N GLU A 54 -14.64 10.47 33.62
CA GLU A 54 -13.64 10.58 34.68
C GLU A 54 -12.33 9.86 34.36
N GLN A 55 -12.41 8.71 33.69
CA GLN A 55 -11.24 7.94 33.26
C GLN A 55 -10.52 8.65 32.10
N ILE A 56 -11.27 9.15 31.13
CA ILE A 56 -10.70 9.93 30.01
C ILE A 56 -9.95 11.17 30.56
N GLU A 57 -10.56 11.91 31.48
CA GLU A 57 -9.94 13.10 32.07
C GLU A 57 -8.68 12.74 32.93
N MET A 58 -8.70 11.60 33.61
CA MET A 58 -7.51 11.09 34.32
C MET A 58 -6.39 10.79 33.32
N VAL A 59 -6.67 10.07 32.22
CA VAL A 59 -5.66 9.76 31.20
C VAL A 59 -5.13 11.04 30.55
N LYS A 60 -5.99 11.98 30.17
CA LYS A 60 -5.56 13.29 29.61
C LYS A 60 -4.62 14.03 30.54
N ARG A 61 -4.92 14.07 31.84
CA ARG A 61 -4.07 14.74 32.84
C ARG A 61 -2.68 14.08 32.88
N VAL A 62 -2.64 12.76 32.95
CA VAL A 62 -1.36 12.02 32.98
C VAL A 62 -0.57 12.26 31.69
N MET A 63 -1.21 12.11 30.50
CA MET A 63 -0.52 12.31 29.22
C MET A 63 0.05 13.72 29.08
N LYS A 64 -0.65 14.74 29.60
CA LYS A 64 -0.16 16.11 29.63
C LYS A 64 1.15 16.25 30.43
N ASP A 65 1.30 15.53 31.55
CA ASP A 65 2.53 15.53 32.34
C ASP A 65 3.73 14.99 31.55
N TYR A 66 3.48 14.11 30.58
CA TYR A 66 4.49 13.54 29.69
C TYR A 66 4.64 14.27 28.35
N GLY A 67 3.88 15.34 28.12
CA GLY A 67 3.90 16.11 26.87
C GLY A 67 3.30 15.35 25.69
N ILE A 68 2.45 14.35 25.94
CA ILE A 68 1.77 13.52 24.92
C ILE A 68 0.45 14.19 24.53
N GLU A 69 0.26 14.45 23.24
CA GLU A 69 -1.00 14.95 22.68
C GLU A 69 -2.11 13.87 22.83
N VAL A 70 -3.35 14.31 23.08
CA VAL A 70 -4.46 13.39 23.26
C VAL A 70 -5.62 13.75 22.33
N SER A 71 -6.03 12.81 21.48
CA SER A 71 -7.20 12.89 20.60
C SER A 71 -8.20 11.77 20.91
N GLY A 72 -9.41 11.87 20.40
CA GLY A 72 -10.45 10.87 20.55
C GLY A 72 -10.40 9.77 19.50
N GLY A 73 -11.02 8.64 19.79
CA GLY A 73 -11.26 7.55 18.83
C GLY A 73 -12.66 6.98 19.01
N ILE A 74 -13.22 6.41 17.94
CA ILE A 74 -14.48 5.66 18.00
C ILE A 74 -14.39 4.41 17.14
N THR A 75 -15.07 3.34 17.60
CA THR A 75 -15.24 2.11 16.82
C THR A 75 -16.71 1.76 16.76
N THR A 76 -17.25 1.56 15.56
CA THR A 76 -18.69 1.38 15.32
C THR A 76 -19.12 -0.07 15.45
N VAL A 77 -18.84 -0.65 16.61
CA VAL A 77 -19.26 -2.01 16.98
C VAL A 77 -20.14 -1.95 18.23
N THR A 78 -21.07 -2.86 18.32
CA THR A 78 -21.96 -2.97 19.50
C THR A 78 -22.46 -4.40 19.62
N PRO A 79 -22.66 -4.91 20.85
CA PRO A 79 -23.37 -6.16 21.04
C PRO A 79 -24.82 -6.02 20.56
N ASP A 80 -25.55 -7.13 20.50
CA ASP A 80 -26.97 -7.09 20.17
C ASP A 80 -27.75 -6.26 21.22
N LEU A 81 -28.40 -5.21 20.75
CA LEU A 81 -29.16 -4.30 21.64
C LEU A 81 -30.49 -4.89 22.10
N ASN A 82 -31.09 -5.77 21.27
CA ASN A 82 -32.37 -6.43 21.55
C ASN A 82 -32.55 -7.69 20.69
N GLU A 83 -33.63 -8.44 20.90
CA GLU A 83 -33.88 -9.69 20.15
C GLU A 83 -33.98 -9.51 18.64
N SER A 84 -34.41 -8.32 18.16
CA SER A 84 -34.44 -8.06 16.71
C SER A 84 -33.06 -7.96 16.11
N ASP A 85 -32.06 -7.56 16.87
CA ASP A 85 -30.69 -7.38 16.39
C ASP A 85 -29.98 -8.71 16.15
N LYS A 86 -30.38 -9.78 16.87
CA LYS A 86 -29.89 -11.15 16.68
C LYS A 86 -30.15 -11.69 15.26
N LYS A 87 -31.15 -11.13 14.56
CA LYS A 87 -31.50 -11.48 13.20
C LYS A 87 -30.69 -10.72 12.15
N ARG A 88 -29.84 -9.77 12.56
CA ARG A 88 -29.03 -8.95 11.66
C ARG A 88 -27.75 -9.67 11.29
N GLN A 89 -27.41 -9.59 10.02
CA GLN A 89 -26.21 -10.21 9.46
C GLN A 89 -25.06 -9.21 9.54
N ARG A 90 -24.49 -9.06 10.74
CA ARG A 90 -23.42 -8.09 11.02
C ARG A 90 -22.08 -8.80 11.13
N LEU A 91 -21.11 -8.36 10.32
CA LEU A 91 -19.73 -8.81 10.45
C LEU A 91 -19.07 -8.08 11.63
N PHE A 92 -18.34 -8.80 12.48
CA PHE A 92 -17.62 -8.27 13.65
C PHE A 92 -18.48 -7.40 14.60
N ASN A 93 -19.78 -7.64 14.68
CA ASN A 93 -20.73 -6.82 15.45
C ASN A 93 -20.76 -5.33 15.04
N THR A 94 -20.35 -4.99 13.82
CA THR A 94 -20.46 -3.63 13.28
C THR A 94 -21.92 -3.15 13.27
N PHE A 95 -22.14 -1.85 13.33
CA PHE A 95 -23.48 -1.28 13.32
C PHE A 95 -24.26 -1.65 12.06
N CYS A 96 -25.55 -1.93 12.22
CA CYS A 96 -26.49 -1.97 11.10
C CYS A 96 -27.10 -0.57 10.92
N TYR A 97 -26.71 0.12 9.87
CA TYR A 97 -27.12 1.51 9.63
C TYR A 97 -28.55 1.68 9.08
N CYS A 98 -29.30 0.57 8.93
CA CYS A 98 -30.75 0.57 8.70
C CYS A 98 -31.54 0.32 10.00
N ASN A 99 -30.87 0.19 11.15
CA ASN A 99 -31.46 -0.02 12.46
C ASN A 99 -31.45 1.29 13.26
N GLU A 100 -32.63 1.82 13.63
CA GLU A 100 -32.72 3.12 14.28
C GLU A 100 -32.03 3.17 15.67
N PRO A 101 -32.13 2.15 16.53
CA PRO A 101 -31.35 2.12 17.78
C PRO A 101 -29.82 2.25 17.54
N MET A 102 -29.26 1.56 16.55
CA MET A 102 -27.82 1.66 16.24
C MET A 102 -27.46 3.00 15.61
N ARG A 103 -28.34 3.56 14.77
CA ARG A 103 -28.18 4.93 14.23
C ARG A 103 -28.16 5.98 15.33
N SER A 104 -29.11 5.88 16.27
CA SER A 104 -29.18 6.78 17.44
C SER A 104 -27.95 6.64 18.33
N ARG A 105 -27.46 5.40 18.53
CA ARG A 105 -26.22 5.14 19.27
C ARG A 105 -25.02 5.81 18.61
N LEU A 106 -24.89 5.75 17.28
CA LEU A 106 -23.77 6.39 16.58
C LEU A 106 -23.79 7.91 16.73
N LYS A 107 -24.97 8.54 16.67
CA LYS A 107 -25.10 9.98 16.96
C LYS A 107 -24.64 10.32 18.38
N GLU A 108 -25.11 9.57 19.38
CA GLU A 108 -24.73 9.72 20.78
C GLU A 108 -23.19 9.59 20.96
N VAL A 109 -22.58 8.58 20.34
CA VAL A 109 -21.12 8.37 20.37
C VAL A 109 -20.38 9.57 19.76
N SER A 110 -20.83 10.06 18.60
CA SER A 110 -20.21 11.19 17.91
C SER A 110 -20.31 12.48 18.72
N GLU A 111 -21.48 12.76 19.32
CA GLU A 111 -21.71 13.92 20.19
C GLU A 111 -20.89 13.83 21.47
N TYR A 112 -20.83 12.64 22.10
CA TYR A 112 -20.05 12.39 23.30
C TYR A 112 -18.55 12.64 23.05
N THR A 113 -18.03 12.10 21.95
CA THR A 113 -16.62 12.25 21.58
C THR A 113 -16.26 13.71 21.28
N ALA A 114 -17.13 14.41 20.53
CA ALA A 114 -16.93 15.82 20.20
C ALA A 114 -17.01 16.75 21.43
N GLY A 115 -17.72 16.33 22.48
CA GLY A 115 -17.76 17.04 23.78
C GLY A 115 -16.52 16.82 24.66
N LEU A 116 -15.60 15.96 24.24
CA LEU A 116 -14.38 15.61 24.99
C LEU A 116 -13.09 15.99 24.28
N PHE A 117 -13.09 16.06 22.94
CA PHE A 117 -11.88 16.24 22.14
C PHE A 117 -12.10 17.27 21.03
N ASP A 118 -11.00 17.85 20.54
CA ASP A 118 -10.97 18.73 19.38
C ASP A 118 -10.66 17.98 18.08
N GLU A 119 -10.28 16.70 18.19
CA GLU A 119 -10.02 15.80 17.08
C GLU A 119 -10.36 14.37 17.48
N PHE A 120 -10.95 13.59 16.55
CA PHE A 120 -11.04 12.15 16.72
C PHE A 120 -10.89 11.38 15.41
N ILE A 121 -10.47 10.11 15.54
CA ILE A 121 -10.36 9.15 14.45
C ILE A 121 -11.45 8.09 14.54
N ILE A 122 -11.98 7.69 13.39
CA ILE A 122 -12.91 6.56 13.26
C ILE A 122 -12.09 5.35 12.81
N ASP A 123 -12.13 4.28 13.63
CA ASP A 123 -11.46 3.01 13.33
C ASP A 123 -12.10 2.28 12.14
N ASP A 124 -11.39 1.34 11.54
CA ASP A 124 -11.76 0.62 10.31
C ASP A 124 -12.96 -0.34 10.43
N PHE A 125 -13.65 -0.34 11.55
CA PHE A 125 -14.96 -0.98 11.70
C PHE A 125 -16.14 -0.08 11.25
N PHE A 126 -15.86 1.06 10.61
CA PHE A 126 -16.86 1.98 10.08
C PHE A 126 -17.31 1.57 8.66
N PHE A 127 -17.99 0.42 8.59
CA PHE A 127 -18.46 -0.16 7.33
C PHE A 127 -19.78 -0.93 7.51
N THR A 128 -20.39 -1.40 6.43
CA THR A 128 -21.59 -2.23 6.44
C THR A 128 -21.52 -3.39 5.46
N GLN A 129 -21.82 -4.59 5.97
CA GLN A 129 -22.09 -5.78 5.15
C GLN A 129 -23.44 -6.42 5.49
N CYS A 130 -24.24 -5.77 6.34
CA CYS A 130 -25.53 -6.30 6.79
C CYS A 130 -26.49 -6.47 5.61
N MET A 131 -27.11 -7.64 5.54
CA MET A 131 -28.12 -8.01 4.52
C MET A 131 -29.44 -8.41 5.19
N CYS A 132 -29.76 -7.86 6.37
CA CYS A 132 -31.04 -8.11 7.03
C CYS A 132 -32.22 -7.53 6.23
N GLU A 133 -33.45 -7.89 6.61
CA GLU A 133 -34.66 -7.45 5.90
C GLU A 133 -34.77 -5.93 5.75
N ASP A 134 -34.34 -5.16 6.77
CA ASP A 134 -34.33 -3.70 6.69
C ASP A 134 -33.34 -3.20 5.63
N CYS A 135 -32.14 -3.79 5.57
CA CYS A 135 -31.15 -3.45 4.55
C CYS A 135 -31.62 -3.82 3.13
N ILE A 136 -32.24 -4.99 2.95
CA ILE A 136 -32.82 -5.43 1.68
C ILE A 136 -33.93 -4.45 1.25
N ARG A 137 -34.84 -4.11 2.16
CA ARG A 137 -35.94 -3.18 1.88
C ARG A 137 -35.41 -1.80 1.48
N GLU A 138 -34.45 -1.27 2.22
CA GLU A 138 -33.89 0.05 1.94
C GLU A 138 -33.01 0.06 0.68
N LYS A 139 -32.31 -1.04 0.38
CA LYS A 139 -31.56 -1.20 -0.86
C LYS A 139 -32.46 -1.05 -2.08
N GLY A 140 -33.63 -1.64 -2.05
CA GLY A 140 -34.55 -1.68 -3.19
C GLY A 140 -33.89 -2.33 -4.40
N ASP A 141 -34.05 -1.70 -5.59
CA ASP A 141 -33.53 -2.22 -6.86
C ASP A 141 -32.04 -1.92 -7.09
N ARG A 142 -31.39 -1.14 -6.21
CA ARG A 142 -29.96 -0.83 -6.34
C ARG A 142 -29.11 -2.10 -6.17
N SER A 143 -27.93 -2.12 -6.79
CA SER A 143 -26.89 -3.11 -6.43
C SER A 143 -26.42 -2.94 -4.99
N TRP A 144 -25.81 -3.94 -4.40
CA TRP A 144 -25.23 -3.82 -3.05
C TRP A 144 -24.12 -2.78 -3.01
N LYS A 145 -23.28 -2.70 -4.06
CA LYS A 145 -22.25 -1.65 -4.22
C LYS A 145 -22.87 -0.25 -4.14
N GLU A 146 -23.83 0.07 -4.98
CA GLU A 146 -24.50 1.38 -5.00
C GLU A 146 -25.15 1.71 -3.66
N PHE A 147 -25.86 0.74 -3.08
CA PHE A 147 -26.52 0.92 -1.78
C PHE A 147 -25.51 1.20 -0.67
N ARG A 148 -24.46 0.39 -0.52
CA ARG A 148 -23.49 0.51 0.56
C ARG A 148 -22.68 1.78 0.47
N LEU A 149 -22.18 2.12 -0.71
CA LEU A 149 -21.45 3.37 -0.94
C LEU A 149 -22.30 4.60 -0.62
N ALA A 150 -23.56 4.63 -1.06
CA ALA A 150 -24.49 5.73 -0.75
C ALA A 150 -24.85 5.77 0.75
N LYS A 151 -25.08 4.60 1.37
CA LYS A 151 -25.42 4.49 2.78
C LYS A 151 -24.32 5.01 3.68
N MET A 152 -23.06 4.63 3.44
CA MET A 152 -21.94 5.08 4.26
C MET A 152 -21.69 6.58 4.11
N MET A 153 -21.94 7.17 2.94
CA MET A 153 -21.91 8.63 2.76
C MET A 153 -23.00 9.35 3.57
N GLU A 154 -24.24 8.81 3.59
CA GLU A 154 -25.32 9.33 4.44
C GLU A 154 -24.94 9.24 5.93
N VAL A 155 -24.47 8.07 6.37
CA VAL A 155 -24.05 7.81 7.75
C VAL A 155 -22.94 8.75 8.18
N SER A 156 -21.93 8.94 7.33
CA SER A 156 -20.82 9.87 7.60
C SER A 156 -21.32 11.29 7.85
N ARG A 157 -22.22 11.80 7.02
CA ARG A 157 -22.75 13.16 7.14
C ARG A 157 -23.72 13.32 8.30
N ASP A 158 -24.70 12.41 8.40
CA ASP A 158 -25.87 12.59 9.25
C ASP A 158 -25.71 12.02 10.65
N LEU A 159 -24.85 11.00 10.83
CA LEU A 159 -24.68 10.33 12.11
C LEU A 159 -23.35 10.62 12.78
N VAL A 160 -22.34 11.08 12.02
CA VAL A 160 -21.00 11.39 12.55
C VAL A 160 -20.70 12.87 12.47
N ILE A 161 -20.52 13.41 11.27
CA ILE A 161 -20.01 14.79 11.07
C ILE A 161 -21.02 15.82 11.57
N GLY A 162 -22.29 15.70 11.19
CA GLY A 162 -23.34 16.63 11.60
C GLY A 162 -23.52 16.71 13.11
N PRO A 163 -23.73 15.59 13.81
CA PRO A 163 -23.85 15.57 15.28
C PRO A 163 -22.58 16.07 15.99
N ALA A 164 -21.39 15.62 15.56
CA ALA A 164 -20.14 16.06 16.18
C ALA A 164 -19.93 17.59 16.04
N LYS A 165 -20.14 18.15 14.83
CA LYS A 165 -19.98 19.60 14.58
C LYS A 165 -21.05 20.47 15.24
N LYS A 166 -22.20 19.91 15.61
CA LYS A 166 -23.18 20.62 16.47
C LYS A 166 -22.66 20.84 17.89
N VAL A 167 -21.90 19.88 18.41
CA VAL A 167 -21.30 19.96 19.76
C VAL A 167 -20.02 20.81 19.74
N ASN A 168 -19.13 20.53 18.78
CA ASN A 168 -17.88 21.27 18.61
C ASN A 168 -17.72 21.65 17.13
N PRO A 169 -18.04 22.88 16.72
CA PRO A 169 -17.96 23.32 15.33
C PRO A 169 -16.56 23.22 14.71
N ASN A 170 -15.51 23.23 15.53
CA ASN A 170 -14.12 23.19 15.11
C ASN A 170 -13.50 21.79 15.15
N ILE A 171 -14.28 20.78 15.52
CA ILE A 171 -13.78 19.41 15.61
C ILE A 171 -13.20 18.91 14.29
N LYS A 172 -12.03 18.29 14.37
CA LYS A 172 -11.43 17.58 13.24
C LYS A 172 -11.80 16.11 13.29
N ILE A 173 -12.25 15.56 12.18
CA ILE A 173 -12.71 14.19 12.08
C ILE A 173 -11.89 13.47 11.00
N ILE A 174 -11.27 12.35 11.42
CA ILE A 174 -10.39 11.53 10.61
C ILE A 174 -11.07 10.20 10.34
N ILE A 175 -11.12 9.78 9.06
CA ILE A 175 -11.55 8.42 8.71
C ILE A 175 -10.32 7.55 8.45
N LYS A 176 -10.29 6.35 9.06
CA LYS A 176 -9.29 5.32 8.74
C LYS A 176 -9.83 4.43 7.63
N PHE A 177 -9.09 4.34 6.53
CA PHE A 177 -9.30 3.34 5.49
C PHE A 177 -8.49 2.09 5.81
N PRO A 178 -9.12 0.90 5.81
CA PRO A 178 -8.43 -0.36 6.08
C PRO A 178 -7.55 -0.83 4.92
N ASN A 179 -6.82 -1.90 5.16
CA ASN A 179 -5.88 -2.49 4.21
C ASN A 179 -6.53 -3.33 3.09
N TRP A 180 -7.85 -3.52 3.09
CA TRP A 180 -8.60 -4.30 2.07
C TRP A 180 -9.26 -3.41 1.01
N ARG A 181 -8.47 -2.58 0.34
CA ARG A 181 -8.92 -1.63 -0.69
C ARG A 181 -9.77 -2.30 -1.79
N GLU A 182 -9.42 -3.50 -2.17
CA GLU A 182 -10.05 -4.30 -3.23
C GLU A 182 -11.53 -4.63 -2.97
N SER A 183 -12.00 -4.51 -1.74
CA SER A 183 -13.39 -4.80 -1.35
C SER A 183 -14.15 -3.62 -0.74
N PHE A 184 -13.70 -2.38 -0.95
CA PHE A 184 -14.38 -1.19 -0.42
C PHE A 184 -15.83 -1.05 -0.90
N GLN A 185 -16.12 -1.40 -2.16
CA GLN A 185 -17.48 -1.42 -2.68
C GLN A 185 -18.38 -2.46 -1.99
N GLU A 186 -17.80 -3.51 -1.40
CA GLU A 186 -18.54 -4.53 -0.65
C GLU A 186 -18.77 -4.13 0.81
N THR A 187 -18.05 -3.14 1.30
CA THR A 187 -18.12 -2.67 2.68
C THR A 187 -18.66 -1.24 2.81
N GLY A 188 -18.70 -0.49 1.70
CA GLY A 188 -19.23 0.86 1.64
C GLY A 188 -18.20 1.96 1.87
N TYR A 189 -16.91 1.64 2.03
CA TYR A 189 -15.87 2.67 2.01
C TYR A 189 -15.85 3.38 0.64
N ASN A 190 -15.89 4.70 0.66
CA ASN A 190 -16.02 5.54 -0.52
C ASN A 190 -14.96 6.64 -0.57
N PRO A 191 -13.67 6.26 -0.76
CA PRO A 191 -12.56 7.22 -0.69
C PRO A 191 -12.72 8.38 -1.67
N GLY A 192 -13.35 8.17 -2.82
CA GLY A 192 -13.63 9.23 -3.81
C GLY A 192 -14.52 10.36 -3.31
N GLN A 193 -15.49 10.06 -2.42
CA GLN A 193 -16.40 11.05 -1.85
C GLN A 193 -16.06 11.38 -0.38
N GLU A 194 -15.61 10.41 0.39
CA GLU A 194 -15.29 10.59 1.81
C GLU A 194 -14.11 11.55 1.99
N ARG A 195 -13.13 11.57 1.08
CA ARG A 195 -12.04 12.55 1.09
C ARG A 195 -12.50 14.01 1.07
N GLU A 196 -13.73 14.28 0.59
CA GLU A 196 -14.27 15.65 0.48
C GLU A 196 -14.99 16.12 1.74
N ILE A 197 -15.38 15.19 2.62
CA ILE A 197 -16.19 15.50 3.80
C ILE A 197 -15.45 15.34 5.13
N TYR A 198 -14.40 14.52 5.16
CA TYR A 198 -13.53 14.39 6.33
C TYR A 198 -12.35 15.37 6.29
N ASP A 199 -11.91 15.82 7.46
CA ASP A 199 -10.81 16.78 7.57
C ASP A 199 -9.46 16.15 7.20
N SER A 200 -9.29 14.86 7.49
CA SER A 200 -8.10 14.05 7.16
C SER A 200 -8.50 12.58 6.99
N ILE A 201 -7.62 11.82 6.37
CA ILE A 201 -7.74 10.36 6.25
C ILE A 201 -6.56 9.69 6.95
N TYR A 202 -6.69 8.40 7.24
CA TYR A 202 -5.66 7.56 7.82
C TYR A 202 -5.63 6.21 7.12
N THR A 203 -4.47 5.58 7.04
CA THR A 203 -4.26 4.36 6.24
C THR A 203 -3.97 3.18 7.15
N GLY A 204 -4.71 2.08 7.01
CA GLY A 204 -4.35 0.79 7.58
C GLY A 204 -3.16 0.19 6.84
N THR A 205 -2.08 -0.10 7.56
CA THR A 205 -0.84 -0.68 6.98
C THR A 205 -0.51 -2.04 7.62
N GLU A 206 -1.52 -2.72 8.14
CA GLU A 206 -1.42 -3.99 8.85
C GLU A 206 -1.22 -5.15 7.87
N THR A 207 -0.01 -5.39 7.37
CA THR A 207 0.31 -6.58 6.57
C THR A 207 0.62 -7.81 7.42
N ARG A 208 0.99 -7.59 8.69
CA ARG A 208 1.22 -8.63 9.69
C ARG A 208 2.20 -9.70 9.19
N HIS A 209 1.93 -10.96 9.43
CA HIS A 209 2.72 -12.06 8.87
C HIS A 209 2.02 -12.62 7.62
N GLY A 210 2.47 -12.22 6.44
CA GLY A 210 1.80 -12.51 5.16
C GLY A 210 1.53 -13.99 4.85
N ALA A 211 2.20 -14.95 5.52
CA ALA A 211 1.98 -16.39 5.36
C ALA A 211 1.06 -17.00 6.45
N GLN A 212 0.84 -16.31 7.56
CA GLN A 212 0.12 -16.84 8.72
C GLN A 212 -1.21 -16.14 8.99
N THR A 213 -1.43 -14.95 8.40
CA THR A 213 -2.71 -14.25 8.54
C THR A 213 -3.74 -14.79 7.55
N ASP A 214 -5.00 -14.72 7.91
CA ASP A 214 -6.11 -15.10 7.02
C ASP A 214 -6.17 -14.27 5.74
N GLN A 215 -5.64 -13.05 5.77
CA GLN A 215 -5.64 -12.15 4.61
C GLN A 215 -4.55 -12.49 3.58
N HIS A 216 -3.43 -13.10 3.99
CA HIS A 216 -2.28 -13.42 3.12
C HIS A 216 -1.77 -12.25 2.27
N LEU A 217 -1.78 -11.03 2.82
CA LEU A 217 -1.43 -9.81 2.10
C LEU A 217 0.07 -9.77 1.71
N PRO A 218 0.40 -9.31 0.51
CA PRO A 218 1.79 -9.04 0.14
C PRO A 218 2.35 -7.90 1.01
N ARG A 219 3.58 -8.07 1.45
CA ARG A 219 4.20 -7.23 2.50
C ARG A 219 4.45 -5.79 2.04
N TYR A 220 4.68 -5.57 0.74
CA TYR A 220 4.84 -4.24 0.14
C TYR A 220 3.61 -3.34 0.31
N LEU A 221 2.44 -3.92 0.58
CA LEU A 221 1.17 -3.20 0.77
C LEU A 221 1.28 -2.10 1.84
N SER A 222 2.04 -2.31 2.93
CA SER A 222 2.25 -1.28 3.95
C SER A 222 2.86 0.02 3.39
N TYR A 223 3.62 -0.06 2.29
CA TYR A 223 4.14 1.10 1.57
C TYR A 223 3.16 1.60 0.50
N SER A 224 2.71 0.71 -0.40
CA SER A 224 1.92 1.09 -1.57
C SER A 224 0.58 1.70 -1.19
N LEU A 225 -0.08 1.18 -0.15
CA LEU A 225 -1.35 1.70 0.32
C LEU A 225 -1.22 3.12 0.91
N MET A 226 -0.11 3.40 1.62
CA MET A 226 0.21 4.77 2.03
C MET A 226 0.33 5.71 0.84
N ARG A 227 0.99 5.25 -0.25
CA ARG A 227 1.12 6.04 -1.48
C ARG A 227 -0.20 6.22 -2.20
N TYR A 228 -1.03 5.17 -2.27
CA TYR A 228 -2.37 5.25 -2.83
C TYR A 228 -3.21 6.30 -2.10
N PHE A 229 -3.28 6.25 -0.77
CA PHE A 229 -4.08 7.21 0.00
C PHE A 229 -3.48 8.62 0.04
N GLU A 230 -2.17 8.77 -0.14
CA GLU A 230 -1.59 10.09 -0.41
C GLU A 230 -2.08 10.66 -1.75
N SER A 231 -2.25 9.81 -2.79
CA SER A 231 -2.84 10.24 -4.06
C SER A 231 -4.35 10.54 -3.95
N VAL A 232 -5.07 9.83 -3.07
CA VAL A 232 -6.50 10.06 -2.79
C VAL A 232 -6.73 11.42 -2.15
N ALA A 233 -5.95 11.78 -1.14
CA ALA A 233 -6.08 13.03 -0.38
C ALA A 233 -4.71 13.69 -0.17
N PRO A 234 -4.14 14.32 -1.21
CA PRO A 234 -2.79 14.89 -1.15
C PRO A 234 -2.60 15.83 0.03
N GLY A 235 -1.57 15.57 0.83
CA GLY A 235 -1.25 16.33 2.03
C GLY A 235 -2.25 16.18 3.20
N ARG A 236 -3.30 15.35 3.06
CA ARG A 236 -4.29 15.08 4.11
C ARG A 236 -4.30 13.62 4.60
N ASN A 237 -3.42 12.75 4.08
CA ASN A 237 -3.17 11.45 4.69
C ASN A 237 -2.36 11.67 5.98
N GLY A 238 -3.00 11.45 7.13
CA GLY A 238 -2.41 11.70 8.45
C GLY A 238 -1.29 10.72 8.78
N GLY A 239 -1.45 9.44 8.42
CA GLY A 239 -0.44 8.45 8.73
C GLY A 239 -0.82 7.01 8.44
N GLY A 240 0.08 6.10 8.81
CA GLY A 240 -0.11 4.68 8.69
C GLY A 240 -0.30 4.02 10.06
N TRP A 241 -1.23 3.08 10.12
CA TRP A 241 -1.61 2.34 11.32
C TRP A 241 -1.31 0.85 11.12
N PHE A 242 -0.47 0.29 11.96
CA PHE A 242 -0.17 -1.14 11.98
C PHE A 242 -0.31 -1.72 13.38
N ASP A 243 -0.39 -3.04 13.49
CA ASP A 243 -0.67 -3.73 14.73
C ASP A 243 0.24 -4.96 14.98
N PRO A 244 0.27 -5.50 16.20
CA PRO A 244 1.08 -6.65 16.55
C PRO A 244 0.37 -7.99 16.36
N PHE A 245 -0.87 -8.01 15.89
CA PHE A 245 -1.64 -9.25 15.75
C PHE A 245 -1.01 -10.14 14.68
N ASP A 246 -1.02 -11.44 14.88
CA ASP A 246 -0.40 -12.43 13.99
C ASP A 246 1.08 -12.14 13.64
N CYS A 247 1.77 -11.41 14.53
CA CYS A 247 3.18 -11.09 14.43
C CYS A 247 3.96 -11.81 15.54
N ASP A 248 4.17 -13.10 15.41
CA ASP A 248 4.93 -13.90 16.38
C ASP A 248 6.41 -13.54 16.41
N ARG A 249 6.94 -13.09 15.27
CA ARG A 249 8.31 -12.64 15.10
C ARG A 249 8.41 -11.11 15.16
N PHE A 250 9.52 -10.62 15.69
CA PHE A 250 9.78 -9.18 15.72
C PHE A 250 9.97 -8.57 14.35
N ASP A 251 10.62 -9.29 13.44
CA ASP A 251 10.90 -8.81 12.09
C ASP A 251 9.62 -8.52 11.32
N THR A 252 8.57 -9.36 11.41
CA THR A 252 7.28 -9.10 10.75
C THR A 252 6.57 -7.89 11.34
N TYR A 253 6.65 -7.69 12.66
CA TYR A 253 6.08 -6.51 13.30
C TYR A 253 6.82 -5.23 12.91
N LEU A 254 8.15 -5.25 12.93
CA LEU A 254 8.98 -4.10 12.58
C LEU A 254 8.91 -3.74 11.10
N GLU A 255 8.72 -4.75 10.23
CA GLU A 255 8.61 -4.54 8.79
C GLU A 255 7.44 -3.62 8.41
N GLN A 256 6.29 -3.78 9.06
CA GLN A 256 5.15 -2.88 8.85
C GLN A 256 5.54 -1.41 9.15
N ALA A 257 6.31 -1.18 10.21
CA ALA A 257 6.82 0.13 10.57
C ALA A 257 7.80 0.69 9.52
N TYR A 258 8.72 -0.14 9.00
CA TYR A 258 9.69 0.30 7.97
C TYR A 258 8.98 0.71 6.69
N LEU A 259 8.16 -0.18 6.17
CA LEU A 259 7.47 0.03 4.90
C LEU A 259 6.51 1.23 4.98
N THR A 260 5.81 1.40 6.10
CA THR A 260 5.03 2.60 6.38
C THR A 260 5.92 3.86 6.37
N ALA A 261 7.07 3.83 7.06
CA ALA A 261 7.97 4.97 7.15
C ALA A 261 8.60 5.36 5.80
N PHE A 262 8.91 4.39 4.93
CA PHE A 262 9.48 4.66 3.60
C PHE A 262 8.55 5.49 2.70
N ALA A 263 7.25 5.43 2.95
CA ALA A 263 6.26 6.29 2.30
C ALA A 263 6.21 7.72 2.83
N LYS A 264 7.02 8.07 3.84
CA LYS A 264 7.11 9.40 4.50
C LYS A 264 5.78 9.90 5.07
N PRO A 265 5.12 9.15 5.98
CA PRO A 265 3.90 9.57 6.65
C PRO A 265 4.16 10.74 7.62
N LYS A 266 3.11 11.49 7.96
CA LYS A 266 3.16 12.48 9.04
C LYS A 266 3.18 11.82 10.41
N GLU A 267 2.41 10.73 10.56
CA GLU A 267 2.28 9.96 11.79
C GLU A 267 2.49 8.47 11.50
N ILE A 268 3.10 7.76 12.46
CA ILE A 268 3.22 6.30 12.45
C ILE A 268 2.52 5.79 13.70
N MET A 269 1.37 5.12 13.52
CA MET A 269 0.55 4.62 14.62
C MET A 269 0.79 3.15 14.89
N MET A 270 1.13 2.86 16.12
CA MET A 270 1.27 1.51 16.66
C MET A 270 0.02 1.15 17.48
N PHE A 271 -0.78 0.26 16.99
CA PHE A 271 -1.88 -0.31 17.76
C PHE A 271 -1.36 -1.42 18.67
N CYS A 272 -1.56 -1.45 19.94
CA CYS A 272 -2.16 -0.42 20.78
C CYS A 272 -1.30 -0.24 22.04
N TRP A 273 -1.54 0.81 22.85
CA TRP A 273 -0.77 1.10 24.06
C TRP A 273 -0.49 -0.14 24.92
N PRO A 274 -1.50 -0.94 25.36
CA PRO A 274 -1.24 -2.11 26.19
C PRO A 274 -0.45 -3.23 25.48
N ALA A 275 -0.37 -3.24 24.16
CA ALA A 275 0.41 -4.23 23.42
C ALA A 275 1.88 -3.86 23.28
N ILE A 276 2.22 -2.58 23.45
CA ILE A 276 3.61 -2.08 23.38
C ILE A 276 4.16 -1.68 24.75
N ALA A 277 3.32 -1.21 25.69
CA ALA A 277 3.73 -0.83 27.02
C ALA A 277 4.22 -2.04 27.81
N GLY A 278 5.39 -1.92 28.44
CA GLY A 278 6.02 -3.03 29.17
C GLY A 278 6.43 -4.22 28.30
N ASN A 279 6.29 -4.13 26.99
CA ASN A 279 6.56 -5.21 26.05
C ASN A 279 7.96 -5.07 25.43
N LYS A 280 8.62 -6.20 25.20
CA LYS A 280 9.92 -6.25 24.51
C LYS A 280 9.90 -5.71 23.07
N ARG A 281 8.72 -5.49 22.45
CA ARG A 281 8.55 -4.86 21.14
C ARG A 281 8.93 -3.37 21.13
N ALA A 282 8.74 -2.67 22.25
CA ALA A 282 9.02 -1.23 22.35
C ALA A 282 10.49 -0.88 22.10
N THR A 283 11.41 -1.69 22.64
CA THR A 283 12.85 -1.42 22.50
C THR A 283 13.34 -1.45 21.05
N PRO A 284 13.07 -2.51 20.26
CA PRO A 284 13.46 -2.52 18.85
C PRO A 284 12.74 -1.45 18.02
N LEU A 285 11.48 -1.12 18.32
CA LEU A 285 10.77 -0.02 17.66
C LEU A 285 11.49 1.32 17.86
N GLY A 286 11.83 1.67 19.09
CA GLY A 286 12.51 2.93 19.37
C GLY A 286 13.87 3.05 18.68
N PHE A 287 14.65 1.96 18.72
CA PHE A 287 15.91 1.89 17.98
C PHE A 287 15.70 2.09 16.48
N MET A 288 14.64 1.50 15.93
CA MET A 288 14.28 1.63 14.52
C MET A 288 13.82 3.05 14.16
N TYR A 289 13.04 3.69 15.02
CA TYR A 289 12.58 5.05 14.76
C TYR A 289 13.72 6.07 14.78
N ASP A 290 14.69 5.91 15.68
CA ASP A 290 15.91 6.74 15.67
C ASP A 290 16.68 6.59 14.34
N LYS A 291 16.80 5.36 13.82
CA LYS A 291 17.43 5.05 12.53
C LYS A 291 16.64 5.63 11.35
N LEU A 292 15.32 5.42 11.34
CA LEU A 292 14.43 5.88 10.26
C LEU A 292 14.38 7.40 10.19
N ASP A 293 14.28 8.09 11.33
CA ASP A 293 14.22 9.56 11.36
C ASP A 293 15.48 10.19 10.74
N MET A 294 16.64 9.62 11.00
CA MET A 294 17.89 10.06 10.39
C MET A 294 17.87 9.85 8.86
N ILE A 295 17.48 8.65 8.40
CA ILE A 295 17.42 8.33 6.96
C ILE A 295 16.41 9.21 6.25
N LEU A 296 15.19 9.34 6.76
CA LEU A 296 14.11 10.13 6.17
C LEU A 296 14.48 11.61 5.98
N SER A 297 15.42 12.14 6.79
CA SER A 297 15.93 13.49 6.62
C SER A 297 16.72 13.71 5.33
N HIS A 298 17.22 12.64 4.71
CA HIS A 298 17.96 12.67 3.46
C HIS A 298 17.07 12.40 2.24
N LEU A 299 15.91 11.77 2.42
CA LEU A 299 15.06 11.33 1.32
C LEU A 299 14.17 12.45 0.79
N GLY A 300 14.05 12.52 -0.54
CA GLY A 300 13.05 13.32 -1.26
C GLY A 300 11.62 12.80 -1.10
N GLN A 301 10.74 13.17 -2.01
CA GLN A 301 9.40 12.60 -2.07
C GLN A 301 9.45 11.24 -2.78
N PRO A 302 8.71 10.22 -2.28
CA PRO A 302 8.62 8.94 -2.96
C PRO A 302 8.12 9.08 -4.39
N CYS A 303 8.68 8.31 -5.30
CA CYS A 303 8.28 8.23 -6.70
C CYS A 303 8.46 6.81 -7.23
N GLY A 304 7.85 6.50 -8.38
CA GLY A 304 7.93 5.17 -8.97
C GLY A 304 7.07 5.04 -10.23
N LEU A 305 6.84 3.80 -10.64
CA LEU A 305 5.93 3.47 -11.74
C LEU A 305 4.49 3.77 -11.31
N LYS A 306 3.85 4.74 -11.97
CA LYS A 306 2.45 5.06 -11.71
C LYS A 306 1.56 3.86 -12.06
N THR A 307 0.78 3.40 -11.08
CA THR A 307 -0.21 2.34 -11.26
C THR A 307 -1.60 2.92 -11.07
N TYR A 308 -2.40 2.92 -12.14
CA TYR A 308 -3.73 3.53 -12.10
C TYR A 308 -4.76 2.60 -11.47
N ILE A 309 -5.29 3.01 -10.33
CA ILE A 309 -6.27 2.26 -9.53
C ILE A 309 -7.45 3.19 -9.23
N PRO A 310 -8.52 3.17 -10.05
CA PRO A 310 -9.73 3.97 -9.82
C PRO A 310 -10.38 3.66 -8.47
N PHE A 311 -11.16 4.61 -7.94
CA PHE A 311 -11.93 4.40 -6.72
C PHE A 311 -12.88 3.22 -6.84
N ASN A 312 -12.98 2.42 -5.78
CA ASN A 312 -13.90 1.29 -5.68
C ASN A 312 -13.76 0.24 -6.80
N SER A 313 -12.56 0.08 -7.29
CA SER A 313 -12.19 -0.89 -8.32
C SER A 313 -11.89 -2.28 -7.74
N GLN A 314 -11.94 -3.29 -8.61
CA GLN A 314 -11.66 -4.71 -8.31
C GLN A 314 -10.77 -5.33 -9.39
N GLY A 315 -10.17 -6.46 -9.05
CA GLY A 315 -9.38 -7.30 -9.96
C GLY A 315 -7.88 -7.05 -9.89
N ASP A 316 -7.11 -8.06 -10.23
CA ASP A 316 -5.64 -8.12 -10.06
C ASP A 316 -5.20 -7.72 -8.64
N ASP A 317 -5.95 -8.14 -7.64
CA ASP A 317 -5.79 -7.70 -6.27
C ASP A 317 -4.34 -7.87 -5.82
N HIS A 318 -3.75 -6.74 -5.41
CA HIS A 318 -2.36 -6.64 -4.95
C HIS A 318 -1.27 -6.98 -5.97
N ILE A 319 -1.56 -7.10 -7.28
CA ILE A 319 -0.51 -7.39 -8.28
C ILE A 319 0.62 -6.36 -8.26
N GLU A 320 0.31 -5.09 -8.03
CA GLU A 320 1.28 -4.01 -7.88
C GLU A 320 2.22 -4.24 -6.68
N ASP A 321 1.72 -4.84 -5.60
CA ASP A 321 2.51 -5.15 -4.41
C ASP A 321 3.46 -6.33 -4.66
N PHE A 322 2.99 -7.36 -5.37
CA PHE A 322 3.86 -8.46 -5.82
C PHE A 322 4.95 -7.97 -6.78
N ILE A 323 4.63 -7.01 -7.67
CA ILE A 323 5.59 -6.36 -8.54
C ILE A 323 6.57 -5.51 -7.72
N GLY A 324 6.10 -4.80 -6.69
CA GLY A 324 6.95 -4.08 -5.74
C GLY A 324 7.96 -4.99 -5.03
N MET A 325 7.54 -6.20 -4.62
CA MET A 325 8.42 -7.19 -3.96
C MET A 325 9.43 -7.86 -4.90
N ILE A 326 9.30 -7.70 -6.19
CA ILE A 326 10.35 -8.10 -7.15
C ILE A 326 11.26 -6.92 -7.55
N GLY A 327 11.14 -5.76 -6.91
CA GLY A 327 12.08 -4.64 -7.06
C GLY A 327 11.71 -3.60 -8.10
N VAL A 328 10.44 -3.43 -8.43
CA VAL A 328 9.95 -2.29 -9.20
C VAL A 328 9.34 -1.27 -8.23
N PRO A 329 9.85 -0.03 -8.15
CA PRO A 329 9.25 0.99 -7.30
C PRO A 329 7.88 1.39 -7.83
N MET A 330 6.84 1.27 -6.99
CA MET A 330 5.45 1.50 -7.37
C MET A 330 4.92 2.81 -6.79
N GLU A 331 4.11 3.52 -7.58
CA GLU A 331 3.39 4.73 -7.17
C GLU A 331 1.90 4.60 -7.57
N PRO A 332 1.07 3.95 -6.72
CA PRO A 332 -0.36 3.82 -6.99
C PRO A 332 -1.05 5.18 -6.99
N VAL A 333 -1.89 5.42 -8.00
CA VAL A 333 -2.62 6.68 -8.18
C VAL A 333 -4.09 6.42 -8.47
N CYS A 334 -4.97 7.25 -7.88
CA CYS A 334 -6.42 7.12 -8.05
C CYS A 334 -6.98 7.85 -9.29
N GLU A 335 -6.16 8.69 -9.92
CA GLU A 335 -6.51 9.41 -11.14
C GLU A 335 -5.57 9.01 -12.27
N PHE A 336 -6.12 8.87 -13.49
CA PHE A 336 -5.32 8.51 -14.66
C PHE A 336 -4.28 9.59 -14.93
N PRO A 337 -2.99 9.25 -15.06
CA PRO A 337 -1.92 10.23 -15.30
C PRO A 337 -2.01 10.79 -16.72
N GLU A 338 -2.65 11.95 -16.89
CA GLU A 338 -2.74 12.63 -18.18
C GLU A 338 -1.40 13.28 -18.57
N PHE A 339 -1.15 13.32 -19.89
CA PHE A 339 -0.08 14.13 -20.45
C PHE A 339 -0.57 15.55 -20.67
N GLY A 340 -0.04 16.49 -19.90
CA GLY A 340 -0.09 17.91 -20.26
C GLY A 340 1.04 18.27 -21.24
N GLU A 341 0.83 19.28 -22.09
CA GLU A 341 1.86 19.85 -22.96
C GLU A 341 3.10 20.36 -22.20
N ASN A 342 2.97 20.57 -20.88
CA ASN A 342 4.00 21.07 -19.96
C ASN A 342 4.65 19.98 -19.07
N THR A 343 4.51 18.70 -19.41
CA THR A 343 5.20 17.65 -18.66
C THR A 343 6.72 17.81 -18.88
N GLU A 344 7.47 18.03 -17.79
CA GLU A 344 8.92 18.22 -17.85
C GLU A 344 9.60 17.10 -18.64
N ILE A 345 10.52 17.49 -19.51
CA ILE A 345 11.35 16.56 -20.29
C ILE A 345 12.18 15.75 -19.29
N GLY A 346 11.84 14.46 -19.11
CA GLY A 346 12.53 13.57 -18.17
C GLY A 346 11.61 12.88 -17.16
N ALA A 347 10.38 13.36 -16.94
CA ALA A 347 9.40 12.60 -16.15
C ALA A 347 9.08 11.28 -16.87
N SER A 348 9.04 10.17 -16.14
CA SER A 348 8.68 8.89 -16.72
C SER A 348 7.28 8.96 -17.31
N ARG A 349 7.19 8.66 -18.60
CA ARG A 349 5.94 8.60 -19.35
C ARG A 349 5.33 7.20 -19.33
N LYS A 350 5.51 6.46 -18.25
CA LYS A 350 4.99 5.10 -18.09
C LYS A 350 3.81 5.04 -17.14
N VAL A 351 2.86 4.17 -17.44
CA VAL A 351 1.74 3.83 -16.55
C VAL A 351 1.50 2.32 -16.62
N LEU A 352 1.28 1.71 -15.45
CA LEU A 352 0.82 0.33 -15.32
C LEU A 352 -0.70 0.33 -15.10
N LEU A 353 -1.39 -0.55 -15.82
CA LEU A 353 -2.82 -0.80 -15.66
C LEU A 353 -3.06 -2.27 -15.33
N THR A 354 -3.83 -2.48 -14.28
CA THR A 354 -4.28 -3.80 -13.82
C THR A 354 -5.75 -3.98 -14.13
N ALA A 355 -6.34 -5.13 -13.86
CA ALA A 355 -7.78 -5.35 -14.03
C ALA A 355 -8.61 -4.32 -13.26
N ALA A 356 -8.11 -3.79 -12.15
CA ALA A 356 -8.74 -2.71 -11.40
C ALA A 356 -9.03 -1.45 -12.26
N SER A 357 -8.19 -1.15 -13.24
CA SER A 357 -8.37 0.00 -14.13
C SER A 357 -9.60 -0.12 -15.05
N LEU A 358 -10.17 -1.32 -15.22
CA LEU A 358 -11.37 -1.55 -16.03
C LEU A 358 -12.66 -0.99 -15.40
N GLU A 359 -12.62 -0.55 -14.16
CA GLU A 359 -13.72 0.21 -13.53
C GLU A 359 -13.93 1.57 -14.20
N ASP A 360 -12.89 2.15 -14.78
CA ASP A 360 -12.99 3.36 -15.58
C ASP A 360 -13.54 3.06 -16.98
N SER A 361 -14.78 3.42 -17.23
CA SER A 361 -15.45 3.18 -18.52
C SER A 361 -14.79 3.90 -19.72
N GLN A 362 -13.93 4.88 -19.48
CA GLN A 362 -13.19 5.63 -20.50
C GLN A 362 -11.75 5.14 -20.68
N ILE A 363 -11.38 4.04 -20.04
CA ILE A 363 -9.97 3.63 -19.92
C ILE A 363 -9.30 3.41 -21.27
N VAL A 364 -9.97 2.80 -22.25
CA VAL A 364 -9.37 2.53 -23.57
C VAL A 364 -9.14 3.84 -24.34
N GLU A 365 -10.07 4.79 -24.26
CA GLU A 365 -9.89 6.12 -24.89
C GLU A 365 -8.75 6.90 -24.21
N LYS A 366 -8.65 6.86 -22.88
CA LYS A 366 -7.54 7.46 -22.15
C LYS A 366 -6.19 6.84 -22.56
N LEU A 367 -6.15 5.49 -22.66
CA LEU A 367 -4.96 4.77 -23.13
C LEU A 367 -4.57 5.17 -24.56
N ARG A 368 -5.55 5.22 -25.49
CA ARG A 368 -5.29 5.60 -26.86
C ARG A 368 -4.63 6.99 -26.95
N ARG A 369 -5.21 7.99 -26.28
CA ARG A 369 -4.64 9.36 -26.24
C ARG A 369 -3.25 9.37 -25.59
N PHE A 370 -3.08 8.64 -24.49
CA PHE A 370 -1.83 8.58 -23.77
C PHE A 370 -0.70 8.01 -24.66
N VAL A 371 -0.96 6.91 -25.36
CA VAL A 371 0.02 6.27 -26.23
C VAL A 371 0.25 7.11 -27.49
N GLU A 372 -0.79 7.66 -28.12
CA GLU A 372 -0.65 8.59 -29.27
C GLU A 372 0.26 9.78 -28.94
N ALA A 373 0.15 10.31 -27.73
CA ALA A 373 0.98 11.43 -27.26
C ALA A 373 2.44 11.06 -26.97
N GLY A 374 2.80 9.78 -27.03
CA GLY A 374 4.16 9.28 -26.79
C GLY A 374 4.34 8.62 -25.42
N GLY A 375 3.23 8.28 -24.73
CA GLY A 375 3.26 7.53 -23.49
C GLY A 375 3.57 6.06 -23.69
N HIS A 376 4.04 5.42 -22.64
CA HIS A 376 4.26 3.98 -22.59
C HIS A 376 3.27 3.37 -21.60
N ALA A 377 2.18 2.79 -22.12
CA ALA A 377 1.22 2.04 -21.34
C ALA A 377 1.66 0.58 -21.20
N ILE A 378 1.66 0.08 -19.98
CA ILE A 378 1.93 -1.32 -19.66
C ILE A 378 0.67 -1.88 -19.03
N VAL A 379 0.14 -2.96 -19.57
CA VAL A 379 -1.08 -3.58 -19.07
C VAL A 379 -0.82 -5.02 -18.63
N THR A 380 -1.44 -5.45 -17.53
CA THR A 380 -1.38 -6.85 -17.09
C THR A 380 -2.21 -7.76 -17.99
N SER A 381 -1.96 -9.06 -17.93
CA SER A 381 -2.79 -10.06 -18.63
C SER A 381 -4.26 -9.99 -18.20
N ALA A 382 -4.54 -9.76 -16.91
CA ALA A 382 -5.92 -9.68 -16.43
C ALA A 382 -6.63 -8.41 -16.95
N PHE A 383 -5.94 -7.27 -17.02
CA PHE A 383 -6.46 -6.09 -17.73
C PHE A 383 -6.77 -6.42 -19.19
N MET A 384 -5.81 -7.05 -19.90
CA MET A 384 -5.99 -7.34 -21.33
C MET A 384 -7.17 -8.27 -21.59
N ILE A 385 -7.32 -9.33 -20.78
CA ILE A 385 -8.45 -10.27 -20.85
C ILE A 385 -9.78 -9.54 -20.65
N GLY A 386 -9.91 -8.78 -19.58
CA GLY A 386 -11.13 -8.03 -19.30
C GLY A 386 -11.43 -6.93 -20.33
N ALA A 387 -10.39 -6.25 -20.84
CA ALA A 387 -10.55 -5.25 -21.89
C ALA A 387 -11.03 -5.87 -23.21
N LEU A 388 -10.49 -7.02 -23.63
CA LEU A 388 -10.95 -7.74 -24.82
C LEU A 388 -12.43 -8.14 -24.76
N GLU A 389 -12.94 -8.42 -23.57
CA GLU A 389 -14.34 -8.77 -23.34
C GLU A 389 -15.24 -7.52 -23.31
N LYS A 390 -14.82 -6.49 -22.57
CA LYS A 390 -15.66 -5.31 -22.25
C LYS A 390 -15.54 -4.18 -23.26
N TYR A 391 -14.36 -4.02 -23.90
CA TYR A 391 -13.99 -2.89 -24.77
C TYR A 391 -13.33 -3.39 -26.06
N PRO A 392 -14.10 -3.84 -27.08
CA PRO A 392 -13.54 -4.39 -28.33
C PRO A 392 -12.56 -3.49 -29.06
N GLU A 393 -12.66 -2.16 -28.86
CA GLU A 393 -11.78 -1.14 -29.43
C GLU A 393 -10.32 -1.22 -28.93
N ILE A 394 -10.03 -1.96 -27.88
CA ILE A 394 -8.64 -2.20 -27.42
C ILE A 394 -7.80 -2.84 -28.53
N LYS A 395 -8.43 -3.53 -29.50
CA LYS A 395 -7.76 -4.13 -30.65
C LYS A 395 -7.16 -3.13 -31.63
N GLU A 396 -7.48 -1.85 -31.50
CA GLU A 396 -6.81 -0.79 -32.24
C GLU A 396 -5.38 -0.56 -31.72
N LEU A 397 -5.12 -0.85 -30.45
CA LEU A 397 -3.82 -0.64 -29.81
C LEU A 397 -2.89 -1.87 -29.89
N THR A 398 -3.45 -3.06 -30.04
CA THR A 398 -2.66 -4.30 -30.02
C THR A 398 -3.35 -5.44 -30.81
N SER A 399 -2.55 -6.36 -31.32
CA SER A 399 -3.04 -7.60 -31.94
C SER A 399 -3.19 -8.77 -30.98
N VAL A 400 -2.88 -8.58 -29.71
CA VAL A 400 -2.95 -9.63 -28.69
C VAL A 400 -4.40 -10.09 -28.50
N SER A 401 -4.58 -11.41 -28.43
CA SER A 401 -5.85 -12.08 -28.18
C SER A 401 -5.73 -13.11 -27.07
N TYR A 402 -6.83 -13.39 -26.39
CA TYR A 402 -6.88 -14.40 -25.33
C TYR A 402 -7.47 -15.72 -25.85
N THR A 403 -6.75 -16.80 -25.65
CA THR A 403 -7.12 -18.13 -26.16
C THR A 403 -8.07 -18.92 -25.26
N LYS A 404 -8.35 -18.42 -24.03
CA LYS A 404 -9.05 -19.13 -22.95
C LYS A 404 -8.35 -20.41 -22.48
N ARG A 405 -7.03 -20.48 -22.68
CA ARG A 405 -6.17 -21.58 -22.25
C ARG A 405 -5.07 -21.07 -21.32
N THR A 406 -4.41 -21.99 -20.64
CA THR A 406 -3.25 -21.74 -19.79
C THR A 406 -1.97 -22.15 -20.52
N LEU A 407 -0.91 -21.37 -20.34
CA LEU A 407 0.46 -21.70 -20.71
C LEU A 407 1.19 -22.14 -19.44
N THR A 408 1.63 -23.39 -19.39
CA THR A 408 2.53 -23.89 -18.35
C THR A 408 3.97 -23.79 -18.86
N ALA A 409 4.83 -23.08 -18.15
CA ALA A 409 6.19 -22.79 -18.58
C ALA A 409 7.22 -23.04 -17.48
N ASP A 410 8.30 -23.70 -17.84
CA ASP A 410 9.52 -23.84 -17.03
C ASP A 410 10.78 -23.34 -17.76
N GLU A 411 10.64 -22.96 -19.03
CA GLU A 411 11.68 -22.40 -19.87
C GLU A 411 11.32 -20.98 -20.31
N PHE A 412 12.30 -20.08 -20.26
CA PHE A 412 12.11 -18.67 -20.61
C PHE A 412 13.19 -18.23 -21.61
N GLN A 413 12.77 -17.43 -22.58
CA GLN A 413 13.64 -16.81 -23.56
C GLN A 413 13.70 -15.31 -23.29
N THR A 414 14.82 -14.83 -22.74
CA THR A 414 15.03 -13.42 -22.43
C THR A 414 15.90 -12.74 -23.51
N PRO A 415 15.87 -11.41 -23.66
CA PRO A 415 16.74 -10.70 -24.59
C PRO A 415 18.23 -11.02 -24.35
N ALA A 416 18.99 -11.20 -25.40
CA ALA A 416 20.45 -11.30 -25.37
C ALA A 416 21.09 -9.97 -25.79
N GLU A 417 22.42 -9.84 -25.60
CA GLU A 417 23.17 -8.64 -26.04
C GLU A 417 23.01 -8.35 -27.53
N LEU A 418 22.97 -9.39 -28.33
CA LEU A 418 22.70 -9.28 -29.77
C LEU A 418 21.20 -9.53 -30.01
N PRO A 419 20.47 -8.59 -30.63
CA PRO A 419 18.99 -8.68 -30.75
C PRO A 419 18.47 -9.92 -31.45
N GLN A 420 19.25 -10.55 -32.32
CA GLN A 420 18.89 -11.77 -33.07
C GLN A 420 18.96 -13.04 -32.20
N PHE A 421 19.55 -12.96 -31.00
CA PHE A 421 19.64 -14.10 -30.09
C PHE A 421 18.77 -13.93 -28.88
N LYS A 422 18.44 -15.05 -28.23
CA LYS A 422 17.74 -15.12 -26.94
C LYS A 422 18.55 -15.93 -25.96
N ASN A 423 18.56 -15.51 -24.70
CA ASN A 423 19.07 -16.33 -23.61
C ASN A 423 17.98 -17.29 -23.15
N TYR A 424 18.36 -18.54 -22.88
CA TYR A 424 17.46 -19.55 -22.34
C TYR A 424 17.76 -19.76 -20.88
N VAL A 425 16.71 -19.69 -20.06
CA VAL A 425 16.80 -19.92 -18.61
C VAL A 425 15.64 -20.80 -18.16
N LYS A 426 15.86 -21.61 -17.12
CA LYS A 426 14.82 -22.47 -16.53
C LYS A 426 14.48 -22.01 -15.12
N SER A 427 13.19 -22.14 -14.77
CA SER A 427 12.73 -22.04 -13.39
C SER A 427 12.86 -23.38 -12.67
N ASN A 428 12.90 -23.33 -11.34
CA ASN A 428 12.96 -24.53 -10.51
C ASN A 428 11.65 -25.34 -10.53
N ALA A 429 10.54 -24.68 -10.84
CA ALA A 429 9.22 -25.30 -10.96
C ALA A 429 8.44 -24.61 -12.08
N PRO A 430 7.49 -25.31 -12.73
CA PRO A 430 6.62 -24.70 -13.72
C PRO A 430 5.79 -23.55 -13.14
N VAL A 431 5.58 -22.53 -13.99
CA VAL A 431 4.72 -21.37 -13.70
C VAL A 431 3.59 -21.33 -14.73
N GLU A 432 2.39 -21.04 -14.27
CA GLU A 432 1.21 -20.97 -15.12
C GLU A 432 0.85 -19.52 -15.46
N PHE A 433 0.60 -19.27 -16.73
CA PHE A 433 0.19 -17.97 -17.27
C PHE A 433 -1.12 -18.12 -18.06
N PRO A 434 -1.98 -17.10 -18.14
CA PRO A 434 -3.01 -17.05 -19.17
C PRO A 434 -2.35 -17.08 -20.54
N LEU A 435 -2.84 -17.91 -21.46
CA LEU A 435 -2.26 -17.98 -22.80
C LEU A 435 -2.80 -16.84 -23.68
N LEU A 436 -1.97 -15.81 -23.84
CA LEU A 436 -2.17 -14.71 -24.78
C LEU A 436 -1.36 -14.97 -26.06
N GLU A 437 -1.98 -14.73 -27.21
CA GLU A 437 -1.38 -14.99 -28.52
C GLU A 437 -1.44 -13.73 -29.39
N HIS A 438 -0.45 -13.56 -30.25
CA HIS A 438 -0.48 -12.61 -31.37
C HIS A 438 0.02 -13.30 -32.64
N ARG A 439 -0.55 -12.95 -33.80
CA ARG A 439 -0.30 -13.66 -35.06
C ARG A 439 0.01 -12.71 -36.22
N ASN A 440 0.53 -11.52 -35.93
CA ASN A 440 0.97 -10.58 -36.96
C ASN A 440 2.33 -9.96 -36.63
N ASN A 441 2.87 -9.18 -37.57
CA ASN A 441 4.18 -8.55 -37.43
C ASN A 441 4.11 -7.16 -36.77
N ALA A 442 2.96 -6.72 -36.28
CA ALA A 442 2.83 -5.43 -35.54
C ALA A 442 3.26 -5.58 -34.09
N THR A 443 2.95 -6.72 -33.47
CA THR A 443 3.32 -7.02 -32.08
C THR A 443 4.68 -7.70 -31.99
N TRP A 444 5.54 -7.18 -31.15
CA TRP A 444 6.92 -7.68 -30.97
C TRP A 444 7.12 -8.30 -29.59
N SER A 445 7.60 -9.56 -29.58
CA SER A 445 7.94 -10.24 -28.35
C SER A 445 9.26 -9.75 -27.77
N ILE A 446 9.21 -9.35 -26.49
CA ILE A 446 10.41 -9.06 -25.67
C ILE A 446 10.89 -10.36 -25.02
N MET A 447 9.96 -11.12 -24.43
CA MET A 447 10.26 -12.31 -23.64
C MET A 447 9.20 -13.38 -23.89
N ASN A 448 9.66 -14.62 -24.08
CA ASN A 448 8.79 -15.77 -24.25
C ASN A 448 8.93 -16.74 -23.08
N ALA A 449 7.89 -17.51 -22.83
CA ALA A 449 7.88 -18.61 -21.87
C ALA A 449 7.26 -19.85 -22.52
N GLY A 450 7.64 -21.04 -22.07
CA GLY A 450 7.11 -22.28 -22.59
C GLY A 450 7.76 -23.52 -22.02
N HIS A 451 7.66 -24.59 -22.79
CA HIS A 451 8.27 -25.88 -22.50
C HIS A 451 8.65 -26.58 -23.82
N GLY A 452 9.89 -27.07 -23.90
CA GLY A 452 10.39 -27.75 -25.09
C GLY A 452 10.40 -26.83 -26.32
N GLU A 453 9.73 -27.22 -27.39
CA GLU A 453 9.65 -26.44 -28.65
C GLU A 453 8.51 -25.40 -28.66
N TYR A 454 7.59 -25.44 -27.69
CA TYR A 454 6.44 -24.54 -27.62
C TYR A 454 6.68 -23.38 -26.69
N HIS A 455 6.80 -22.18 -27.25
CA HIS A 455 7.00 -20.94 -26.51
C HIS A 455 6.04 -19.86 -27.03
N GLU A 456 5.43 -19.14 -26.11
CA GLU A 456 4.57 -17.98 -26.39
C GLU A 456 5.05 -16.74 -25.63
N SER A 457 4.69 -15.57 -26.13
CA SER A 457 5.11 -14.31 -25.54
C SER A 457 4.42 -14.03 -24.21
N ILE A 458 5.21 -13.77 -23.17
CA ILE A 458 4.70 -13.29 -21.86
C ILE A 458 5.00 -11.81 -21.63
N LEU A 459 5.79 -11.20 -22.50
CA LEU A 459 6.03 -9.76 -22.51
C LEU A 459 6.21 -9.33 -23.95
N CYS A 460 5.25 -8.54 -24.45
CA CYS A 460 5.25 -8.07 -25.84
C CYS A 460 4.74 -6.64 -25.94
N TYR A 461 4.99 -6.00 -27.07
CA TYR A 461 4.54 -4.63 -27.28
C TYR A 461 4.13 -4.35 -28.71
N ASP A 462 3.27 -3.34 -28.83
CA ASP A 462 2.92 -2.67 -30.07
C ASP A 462 3.36 -1.20 -30.00
N THR A 463 3.66 -0.59 -31.14
CA THR A 463 3.81 0.84 -31.26
C THR A 463 2.52 1.45 -31.80
N TYR A 464 2.03 2.49 -31.16
CA TYR A 464 0.83 3.19 -31.58
C TYR A 464 1.06 4.71 -31.48
N GLY A 465 0.83 5.44 -32.56
CA GLY A 465 1.20 6.86 -32.61
C GLY A 465 2.69 7.08 -32.34
N ARG A 466 3.01 7.88 -31.32
CA ARG A 466 4.40 8.14 -30.90
C ARG A 466 4.83 7.31 -29.69
N GLY A 467 3.92 6.51 -29.15
CA GLY A 467 4.12 5.77 -27.91
C GLY A 467 4.15 4.27 -28.08
N ARG A 468 4.02 3.58 -26.96
CA ARG A 468 4.16 2.14 -26.85
C ARG A 468 3.07 1.55 -25.95
N PHE A 469 2.50 0.43 -26.39
CA PHE A 469 1.55 -0.36 -25.65
C PHE A 469 2.16 -1.73 -25.36
N THR A 470 2.46 -2.03 -24.10
CA THR A 470 3.09 -3.27 -23.67
C THR A 470 2.08 -4.14 -22.93
N VAL A 471 2.03 -5.42 -23.27
CA VAL A 471 1.28 -6.44 -22.55
C VAL A 471 2.25 -7.27 -21.72
N PHE A 472 2.08 -7.23 -20.41
CA PHE A 472 2.80 -8.02 -19.42
C PHE A 472 1.90 -9.16 -18.91
N CYS A 473 2.16 -10.37 -19.38
CA CYS A 473 1.45 -11.54 -18.92
C CYS A 473 1.96 -11.94 -17.54
N THR A 474 1.16 -11.68 -16.52
CA THR A 474 1.46 -12.05 -15.13
C THR A 474 1.10 -13.52 -14.87
N PRO A 475 1.82 -14.22 -13.95
CA PRO A 475 1.40 -15.55 -13.51
C PRO A 475 -0.05 -15.57 -13.00
N GLN A 476 -0.78 -16.68 -13.19
CA GLN A 476 -2.13 -16.84 -12.65
C GLN A 476 -2.18 -16.71 -11.12
N MET A 477 -1.13 -17.19 -10.43
CA MET A 477 -0.88 -16.88 -9.02
C MET A 477 0.17 -15.77 -8.92
N PRO A 478 -0.17 -14.55 -8.50
CA PRO A 478 0.77 -13.43 -8.46
C PRO A 478 2.05 -13.70 -7.66
N SER A 479 1.98 -14.48 -6.57
CA SER A 479 3.14 -14.88 -5.77
C SER A 479 4.18 -15.70 -6.55
N LYS A 480 3.80 -16.31 -7.69
CA LYS A 480 4.71 -17.03 -8.58
C LYS A 480 5.70 -16.10 -9.32
N LEU A 481 5.49 -14.80 -9.26
CA LEU A 481 6.52 -13.83 -9.67
C LEU A 481 7.84 -14.05 -8.90
N TYR A 482 7.77 -14.51 -7.64
CA TYR A 482 8.97 -14.74 -6.83
C TYR A 482 9.78 -15.97 -7.26
N ASP A 483 9.15 -16.91 -7.96
CA ASP A 483 9.78 -18.15 -8.45
C ASP A 483 10.46 -17.97 -9.81
N LEU A 484 10.29 -16.81 -10.45
CA LEU A 484 10.92 -16.53 -11.74
C LEU A 484 12.44 -16.37 -11.62
N PRO A 485 13.20 -16.90 -12.60
CA PRO A 485 14.67 -16.76 -12.63
C PRO A 485 15.12 -15.30 -12.70
N ALA A 486 16.28 -14.99 -12.12
CA ALA A 486 16.83 -13.63 -12.11
C ALA A 486 16.88 -12.94 -13.48
N PRO A 487 17.29 -13.56 -14.61
CA PRO A 487 17.26 -12.90 -15.92
C PRO A 487 15.85 -12.54 -16.40
N VAL A 488 14.83 -13.30 -16.00
CA VAL A 488 13.41 -13.00 -16.29
C VAL A 488 12.97 -11.79 -15.48
N LEU A 489 13.27 -11.77 -14.19
CA LEU A 489 12.98 -10.63 -13.30
C LEU A 489 13.69 -9.36 -13.75
N THR A 490 14.94 -9.45 -14.17
CA THR A 490 15.72 -8.33 -14.70
C THR A 490 15.07 -7.75 -15.97
N THR A 491 14.59 -8.61 -16.87
CA THR A 491 13.86 -8.18 -18.06
C THR A 491 12.56 -7.45 -17.72
N ILE A 492 11.78 -7.98 -16.76
CA ILE A 492 10.56 -7.35 -16.26
C ILE A 492 10.86 -5.99 -15.63
N ARG A 493 11.83 -5.92 -14.71
CA ARG A 493 12.23 -4.68 -14.02
C ARG A 493 12.64 -3.59 -15.00
N ARG A 494 13.44 -3.96 -16.01
CA ARG A 494 13.91 -3.03 -17.03
C ARG A 494 12.77 -2.48 -17.90
N GLU A 495 11.80 -3.31 -18.25
CA GLU A 495 10.63 -2.88 -19.02
C GLU A 495 9.72 -1.97 -18.19
N LEU A 496 9.55 -2.29 -16.92
CA LEU A 496 8.71 -1.54 -16.00
C LEU A 496 9.41 -0.32 -15.37
N ASP A 497 10.74 -0.20 -15.51
CA ASP A 497 11.48 0.91 -14.91
C ASP A 497 10.93 2.28 -15.33
N ALA A 498 10.55 3.07 -14.34
CA ALA A 498 10.09 4.44 -14.47
C ALA A 498 11.02 5.46 -13.80
N SER A 499 11.99 4.98 -13.02
CA SER A 499 12.87 5.79 -12.18
C SER A 499 14.28 6.00 -12.78
N GLY A 500 14.64 5.18 -13.74
CA GLY A 500 16.01 5.09 -14.25
C GLY A 500 16.94 4.25 -13.36
N ILE A 501 16.37 3.49 -12.42
CA ILE A 501 17.10 2.59 -11.52
C ILE A 501 16.41 1.23 -11.53
N TRP A 502 17.15 0.16 -11.80
CA TRP A 502 16.63 -1.20 -11.70
C TRP A 502 17.68 -2.19 -11.16
N LEU A 503 17.19 -3.36 -10.75
CA LEU A 503 17.98 -4.42 -10.12
C LEU A 503 18.22 -5.58 -11.09
N ASP A 504 19.43 -6.13 -11.12
CA ASP A 504 19.72 -7.46 -11.64
C ASP A 504 20.00 -8.40 -10.46
N GLY A 505 19.15 -9.40 -10.29
CA GLY A 505 19.19 -10.32 -9.16
C GLY A 505 17.87 -11.06 -8.93
N GLY A 506 17.80 -11.82 -7.85
CA GLY A 506 16.61 -12.60 -7.45
C GLY A 506 15.43 -11.74 -6.99
N SER A 507 14.34 -12.40 -6.61
CA SER A 507 13.15 -11.81 -6.00
C SER A 507 13.36 -11.50 -4.51
N GLY A 508 12.35 -10.90 -3.87
CA GLY A 508 12.36 -10.62 -2.43
C GLY A 508 13.18 -9.41 -2.04
N VAL A 509 13.45 -8.53 -2.98
CA VAL A 509 14.10 -7.24 -2.75
C VAL A 509 13.23 -6.16 -3.36
N SER A 510 12.75 -5.23 -2.54
CA SER A 510 12.08 -4.02 -3.02
C SER A 510 13.06 -2.87 -3.20
N LEU A 511 12.81 -2.09 -4.24
CA LEU A 511 13.46 -0.82 -4.53
C LEU A 511 12.48 0.32 -4.25
N PHE A 512 12.95 1.34 -3.52
CA PHE A 512 12.20 2.57 -3.24
C PHE A 512 12.99 3.74 -3.82
N THR A 513 12.36 4.57 -4.61
CA THR A 513 13.00 5.72 -5.28
C THR A 513 12.38 7.03 -4.84
N TYR A 514 13.20 8.11 -4.82
CA TYR A 514 12.81 9.44 -4.38
C TYR A 514 13.27 10.49 -5.38
N ASP A 515 12.57 11.60 -5.45
CA ASP A 515 12.76 12.66 -6.46
C ASP A 515 14.07 13.45 -6.35
N ASN A 516 14.82 13.27 -5.27
CA ASN A 516 16.09 13.96 -4.99
C ASN A 516 17.33 13.10 -5.24
N LYS A 517 17.27 12.12 -6.14
CA LYS A 517 18.38 11.19 -6.45
C LYS A 517 18.81 10.33 -5.25
N THR A 518 17.87 10.00 -4.38
CA THR A 518 18.06 8.99 -3.34
C THR A 518 17.21 7.76 -3.64
N PHE A 519 17.65 6.61 -3.15
CA PHE A 519 16.90 5.37 -3.26
C PHE A 519 17.20 4.43 -2.10
N GLY A 520 16.31 3.48 -1.86
CA GLY A 520 16.47 2.46 -0.83
C GLY A 520 16.23 1.06 -1.35
N LEU A 521 16.85 0.09 -0.69
CA LEU A 521 16.65 -1.34 -0.89
C LEU A 521 16.16 -1.96 0.42
N TYR A 522 15.17 -2.83 0.34
CA TYR A 522 14.75 -3.66 1.45
C TYR A 522 14.69 -5.12 1.02
N CYS A 523 15.35 -6.00 1.77
CA CYS A 523 15.32 -7.44 1.53
C CYS A 523 14.39 -8.11 2.54
N TYR A 524 13.34 -8.75 2.03
CA TYR A 524 12.35 -9.42 2.87
C TYR A 524 12.93 -10.66 3.55
N ALA A 525 12.60 -10.84 4.84
CA ALA A 525 12.95 -12.04 5.58
C ALA A 525 11.77 -13.03 5.58
N TRP A 526 12.00 -14.23 5.05
CA TRP A 526 11.11 -15.39 5.16
C TRP A 526 11.93 -16.68 5.28
N ASP A 527 11.29 -17.79 5.57
CA ASP A 527 11.98 -19.05 5.73
C ASP A 527 12.74 -19.46 4.47
N GLY A 528 14.03 -19.75 4.62
CA GLY A 528 14.91 -20.10 3.52
C GLY A 528 15.53 -18.92 2.77
N CYS A 529 15.18 -17.67 3.10
CA CYS A 529 15.80 -16.50 2.49
C CYS A 529 17.28 -16.40 2.86
N LYS A 530 18.10 -16.01 1.88
CA LYS A 530 19.57 -15.90 2.04
C LYS A 530 20.02 -14.51 1.58
N PRO A 531 21.18 -14.03 2.07
CA PRO A 531 21.82 -12.87 1.49
C PRO A 531 22.00 -13.03 -0.01
N GLN A 532 21.72 -11.97 -0.77
CA GLN A 532 21.83 -11.95 -2.23
C GLN A 532 22.84 -10.92 -2.67
N ASP A 533 23.67 -11.29 -3.64
CA ASP A 533 24.45 -10.34 -4.43
C ASP A 533 23.57 -9.92 -5.63
N LEU A 534 23.57 -8.64 -5.93
CA LEU A 534 22.81 -8.06 -7.03
C LEU A 534 23.62 -6.97 -7.73
N GLN A 535 23.17 -6.57 -8.92
CA GLN A 535 23.67 -5.38 -9.58
C GLN A 535 22.60 -4.29 -9.59
N LEU A 536 23.04 -3.06 -9.38
CA LEU A 536 22.23 -1.85 -9.46
C LEU A 536 22.59 -1.15 -10.77
N HIS A 537 21.62 -1.01 -11.65
CA HIS A 537 21.75 -0.28 -12.90
C HIS A 537 21.12 1.10 -12.74
N ILE A 538 21.88 2.15 -13.05
CA ILE A 538 21.41 3.53 -12.96
C ILE A 538 21.67 4.22 -14.30
N LYS A 539 20.64 4.83 -14.88
CA LYS A 539 20.77 5.62 -16.12
C LYS A 539 21.68 6.82 -15.93
N GLY A 540 22.54 7.05 -16.92
CA GLY A 540 23.50 8.14 -16.90
C GLY A 540 24.87 7.73 -16.35
N SER A 541 25.78 8.71 -16.26
CA SER A 541 27.10 8.55 -15.67
C SER A 541 27.03 8.93 -14.19
N VAL A 542 27.37 7.99 -13.33
CA VAL A 542 27.33 8.15 -11.87
C VAL A 542 28.70 7.84 -11.28
N LYS A 543 29.29 8.80 -10.54
CA LYS A 543 30.64 8.65 -9.96
C LYS A 543 30.67 7.67 -8.80
N GLU A 544 29.64 7.69 -7.95
CA GLU A 544 29.58 6.85 -6.76
C GLU A 544 28.20 6.84 -6.14
N LEU A 545 27.92 5.82 -5.35
CA LEU A 545 26.80 5.77 -4.42
C LEU A 545 27.33 6.00 -3.00
N VAL A 546 26.70 6.91 -2.28
CA VAL A 546 27.02 7.17 -0.88
C VAL A 546 25.90 6.60 0.00
N ARG A 547 26.25 5.64 0.85
CA ARG A 547 25.31 5.06 1.80
C ARG A 547 24.89 6.11 2.81
N ILE A 548 23.59 6.27 3.00
CA ILE A 548 23.05 7.15 4.03
C ILE A 548 23.32 6.48 5.39
N PRO A 549 23.98 7.17 6.31
CA PRO A 549 24.30 6.64 7.63
C PRO A 549 23.02 6.24 8.37
N ASP A 550 23.05 5.08 8.98
CA ASP A 550 21.88 4.53 9.68
C ASP A 550 21.93 4.71 11.21
N SER A 551 22.98 5.24 11.72
CA SER A 551 23.21 5.65 13.11
C SER A 551 24.70 5.94 13.34
N ASP A 552 25.07 6.32 14.55
CA ASP A 552 26.46 6.47 15.01
C ASP A 552 27.27 5.16 15.05
N ARG A 553 26.66 4.05 14.62
CA ARG A 553 27.37 2.76 14.52
C ARG A 553 27.89 2.58 13.11
N PRO A 554 29.22 2.64 12.90
CA PRO A 554 29.82 2.29 11.61
C PRO A 554 29.36 0.88 11.20
N GLN A 555 28.82 0.73 10.00
CA GLN A 555 28.55 -0.60 9.46
C GLN A 555 29.89 -1.26 9.14
N MET A 556 30.39 -2.07 10.06
CA MET A 556 31.74 -2.62 10.00
C MET A 556 32.02 -3.48 8.76
N PHE A 557 30.96 -3.88 8.03
CA PHE A 557 31.07 -4.79 6.88
C PHE A 557 30.49 -4.25 5.58
N LYS A 558 29.96 -3.02 5.56
CA LYS A 558 29.38 -2.42 4.36
C LYS A 558 30.11 -1.11 4.03
N PRO A 559 30.62 -0.93 2.81
CA PRO A 559 31.33 0.29 2.45
C PRO A 559 30.40 1.51 2.46
N GLN A 560 30.89 2.63 2.97
CA GLN A 560 30.17 3.90 2.96
C GLN A 560 30.01 4.45 1.54
N VAL A 561 31.01 4.25 0.68
CA VAL A 561 31.02 4.67 -0.72
C VAL A 561 31.16 3.45 -1.60
N ILE A 562 30.29 3.33 -2.60
CA ILE A 562 30.33 2.26 -3.60
C ILE A 562 30.72 2.89 -4.94
N LYS A 563 31.79 2.38 -5.52
CA LYS A 563 32.26 2.80 -6.85
C LYS A 563 31.61 1.95 -7.94
N PRO A 564 31.46 2.49 -9.16
CA PRO A 564 30.95 1.73 -10.28
C PRO A 564 31.80 0.48 -10.57
N LEU A 565 31.12 -0.59 -10.98
CA LEU A 565 31.78 -1.76 -11.59
C LEU A 565 32.21 -1.44 -13.01
N TYR A 566 31.29 -0.85 -13.77
CA TYR A 566 31.50 -0.44 -15.17
C TYR A 566 30.39 0.53 -15.62
N GLU A 567 30.65 1.18 -16.77
CA GLU A 567 29.65 1.93 -17.51
C GLU A 567 29.44 1.26 -18.88
N LYS A 568 28.20 1.08 -19.32
CA LYS A 568 27.83 0.48 -20.60
C LYS A 568 26.47 0.98 -21.07
N GLY A 569 26.36 1.37 -22.33
CA GLY A 569 25.07 1.69 -22.96
C GLY A 569 24.32 2.88 -22.34
N GLY A 570 25.02 3.83 -21.72
CA GLY A 570 24.42 4.97 -21.05
C GLY A 570 23.92 4.68 -19.62
N GLU A 571 24.38 3.57 -19.05
CA GLU A 571 24.09 3.14 -17.69
C GLU A 571 25.38 2.96 -16.90
N THR A 572 25.30 3.27 -15.60
CA THR A 572 26.36 2.98 -14.63
C THR A 572 25.90 1.83 -13.74
N VAL A 573 26.75 0.82 -13.59
CA VAL A 573 26.42 -0.42 -12.85
C VAL A 573 27.24 -0.52 -11.58
N PHE A 574 26.56 -0.84 -10.47
CA PHE A 574 27.16 -1.01 -9.16
C PHE A 574 26.90 -2.42 -8.61
N SER A 575 27.81 -2.93 -7.78
CA SER A 575 27.58 -4.14 -7.01
C SER A 575 26.81 -3.80 -5.73
N GLY A 576 25.80 -4.57 -5.43
CA GLY A 576 25.05 -4.51 -4.19
C GLY A 576 24.97 -5.86 -3.49
N ARG A 577 24.88 -5.86 -2.17
CA ARG A 577 24.58 -7.03 -1.36
C ARG A 577 23.47 -6.70 -0.39
N VAL A 578 22.41 -7.51 -0.38
CA VAL A 578 21.27 -7.35 0.50
C VAL A 578 21.15 -8.53 1.46
N ILE A 579 20.71 -8.25 2.67
CA ILE A 579 20.58 -9.24 3.75
C ILE A 579 19.11 -9.26 4.19
N PRO A 580 18.49 -10.45 4.36
CA PRO A 580 17.10 -10.55 4.77
C PRO A 580 16.80 -9.78 6.08
N GLY A 581 15.74 -9.01 6.08
CA GLY A 581 15.32 -8.16 7.19
C GLY A 581 16.05 -6.82 7.30
N GLU A 582 17.01 -6.54 6.40
CA GLU A 582 17.74 -5.28 6.39
C GLU A 582 17.34 -4.37 5.23
N PHE A 583 17.54 -3.08 5.44
CA PHE A 583 17.42 -2.04 4.43
C PHE A 583 18.68 -1.17 4.37
N ASP A 584 18.95 -0.68 3.17
CA ASP A 584 20.03 0.25 2.87
C ASP A 584 19.51 1.40 2.00
N PHE A 585 19.97 2.63 2.29
CA PHE A 585 19.63 3.81 1.50
C PHE A 585 20.88 4.49 0.95
N PHE A 586 20.74 5.11 -0.21
CA PHE A 586 21.87 5.68 -0.95
C PHE A 586 21.52 7.03 -1.56
N GLU A 587 22.52 7.90 -1.61
CA GLU A 587 22.55 9.08 -2.48
C GLU A 587 23.37 8.80 -3.73
N ILE A 588 22.86 9.23 -4.89
CA ILE A 588 23.55 9.16 -6.17
C ILE A 588 24.41 10.42 -6.33
N LYS A 589 25.71 10.26 -6.57
CA LYS A 589 26.65 11.36 -6.86
C LYS A 589 27.09 11.31 -8.32
N GLU A 590 26.77 12.37 -9.06
CA GLU A 590 27.14 12.56 -10.48
C GLU A 590 28.48 13.26 -10.66
#